data_50dbbf4d5b90e5c17e0ff9c76208cc16
#
_entry.id   50dbbf4d5b90e5c17e0ff9c76208cc16
#
_cell.length_a   1.000
_cell.length_b   1.000
_cell.length_c   1.000
_cell.angle_alpha   90.00
_cell.angle_beta   90.00
_cell.angle_gamma   90.00
#
_symmetry.space_group_name_H-M   'P 1'
#
loop_
_entity.id
_entity.type
_entity.pdbx_description
1 polymer ?
#
loop_
_entity_poly.entity_id
_entity_poly.type
_entity_poly.pdbx_seq_one_letter_code
_entity_poly.pdbx_strand_id
1 'polypeptide(L)'
;MTKLGIIFAGAVLALSGVSAHATELSGTASVSITSDTSASAKNIAMDEARRQIIVDSLSHYSMPDQLRAAVKDAKSSELTNLIAASEISGERQSDTTYSANITMTLDRGLARTWLNATGVQNWLPDDTSGDKFVVVAYVSDPIADWVGLQEIARNEKLDLATKYINNGQITIELPMARRG
;
A
#
# COMPACT_ATOMS: atom_id res chain seq x y z
N MET A 1 2.01 -8.19 -62.37
CA MET A 1 2.05 -7.05 -61.43
C MET A 1 1.07 -7.34 -60.31
N THR A 2 1.56 -8.04 -59.27
CA THR A 2 0.73 -8.48 -58.15
C THR A 2 1.09 -7.63 -56.95
N LYS A 3 0.17 -6.78 -56.51
CA LYS A 3 0.35 -5.94 -55.33
C LYS A 3 0.13 -6.78 -54.05
N LEU A 4 1.18 -6.98 -53.28
CA LEU A 4 1.15 -7.61 -51.98
C LEU A 4 0.68 -6.56 -50.95
N GLY A 5 -0.55 -6.71 -50.46
CA GLY A 5 -1.08 -5.86 -49.42
C GLY A 5 -0.56 -6.32 -48.06
N ILE A 6 0.22 -5.49 -47.39
CA ILE A 6 0.65 -5.70 -46.00
C ILE A 6 -0.50 -5.28 -45.11
N ILE A 7 -1.12 -6.23 -44.43
CA ILE A 7 -2.10 -5.98 -43.37
C ILE A 7 -1.31 -5.71 -42.09
N PHE A 8 -1.28 -4.46 -41.65
CA PHE A 8 -0.83 -4.10 -40.32
C PHE A 8 -1.93 -4.50 -39.34
N ALA A 9 -1.72 -5.57 -38.60
CA ALA A 9 -2.51 -5.86 -37.41
C ALA A 9 -2.09 -4.88 -36.31
N GLY A 10 -2.89 -3.83 -36.14
CA GLY A 10 -2.68 -2.86 -35.07
C GLY A 10 -2.92 -3.50 -33.71
N ALA A 11 -1.87 -3.66 -32.93
CA ALA A 11 -2.01 -3.98 -31.51
C ALA A 11 -2.60 -2.75 -30.79
N VAL A 12 -3.84 -2.85 -30.35
CA VAL A 12 -4.47 -1.85 -29.50
C VAL A 12 -3.86 -2.02 -28.09
N LEU A 13 -2.91 -1.16 -27.74
CA LEU A 13 -2.45 -1.00 -26.37
C LEU A 13 -3.57 -0.31 -25.58
N ALA A 14 -4.38 -1.07 -24.87
CA ALA A 14 -5.22 -0.52 -23.82
C ALA A 14 -4.32 -0.19 -22.63
N LEU A 15 -3.87 1.07 -22.53
CA LEU A 15 -3.27 1.59 -21.32
C LEU A 15 -4.38 1.73 -20.26
N SER A 16 -4.65 0.67 -19.56
CA SER A 16 -5.35 0.75 -18.28
C SER A 16 -4.38 1.36 -17.28
N GLY A 17 -4.43 2.68 -17.14
CA GLY A 17 -3.70 3.39 -16.09
C GLY A 17 -4.20 2.92 -14.73
N VAL A 18 -3.61 1.86 -14.19
CA VAL A 18 -3.67 1.59 -12.76
C VAL A 18 -2.75 2.63 -12.14
N SER A 19 -3.33 3.71 -11.62
CA SER A 19 -2.64 4.57 -10.68
C SER A 19 -2.16 3.66 -9.55
N ALA A 20 -0.87 3.35 -9.52
CA ALA A 20 -0.24 2.82 -8.33
C ALA A 20 -0.27 3.98 -7.32
N HIS A 21 -1.39 4.12 -6.62
CA HIS A 21 -1.37 4.81 -5.35
C HIS A 21 -0.31 4.08 -4.53
N ALA A 22 0.74 4.75 -4.12
CA ALA A 22 1.53 4.32 -2.99
C ALA A 22 0.50 3.89 -1.96
N THR A 23 0.47 2.60 -1.61
CA THR A 23 -0.62 2.04 -0.81
C THR A 23 -0.61 2.79 0.50
N GLU A 24 -1.49 3.77 0.61
CA GLU A 24 -1.61 4.61 1.78
C GLU A 24 -2.03 3.69 2.92
N LEU A 25 -1.21 3.61 3.95
CA LEU A 25 -1.52 2.82 5.13
C LEU A 25 -2.54 3.60 5.95
N SER A 26 -3.79 3.57 5.53
CA SER A 26 -4.88 4.26 6.20
C SER A 26 -5.99 3.28 6.58
N GLY A 27 -6.70 3.62 7.64
CA GLY A 27 -7.84 2.86 8.11
C GLY A 27 -8.83 3.74 8.85
N THR A 28 -10.06 3.27 8.98
CA THR A 28 -11.13 3.94 9.71
C THR A 28 -11.73 3.00 10.75
N ALA A 29 -11.86 3.47 11.97
CA ALA A 29 -12.54 2.78 13.05
C ALA A 29 -13.73 3.60 13.55
N SER A 30 -14.86 2.92 13.77
CA SER A 30 -16.03 3.50 14.43
C SER A 30 -16.01 3.11 15.90
N VAL A 31 -15.97 4.07 16.79
CA VAL A 31 -15.87 3.84 18.23
C VAL A 31 -17.05 4.44 18.98
N SER A 32 -17.44 3.77 20.06
CA SER A 32 -18.46 4.26 21.00
C SER A 32 -18.11 3.76 22.40
N ILE A 33 -17.58 4.64 23.24
CA ILE A 33 -17.04 4.32 24.56
C ILE A 33 -17.80 5.08 25.63
N THR A 34 -18.10 4.40 26.74
CA THR A 34 -18.65 5.00 27.94
C THR A 34 -17.63 4.87 29.08
N SER A 35 -17.39 5.95 29.83
CA SER A 35 -16.45 6.00 30.98
C SER A 35 -17.00 6.95 32.04
N ASP A 36 -16.24 7.19 33.09
CA ASP A 36 -16.64 8.11 34.18
C ASP A 36 -16.88 9.54 33.71
N THR A 37 -16.15 9.96 32.69
CA THR A 37 -16.29 11.26 32.04
C THR A 37 -16.15 11.14 30.53
N SER A 38 -16.72 12.05 29.76
CA SER A 38 -16.57 12.08 28.31
C SER A 38 -15.12 12.29 27.86
N ALA A 39 -14.32 12.99 28.62
CA ALA A 39 -12.89 13.16 28.35
C ALA A 39 -12.13 11.83 28.48
N SER A 40 -12.43 11.05 29.52
CA SER A 40 -11.89 9.70 29.68
C SER A 40 -12.36 8.77 28.56
N ALA A 41 -13.66 8.81 28.23
CA ALA A 41 -14.23 8.04 27.14
C ALA A 41 -13.54 8.35 25.78
N LYS A 42 -13.28 9.64 25.50
CA LYS A 42 -12.57 10.07 24.28
C LYS A 42 -11.14 9.52 24.22
N ASN A 43 -10.40 9.60 25.33
CA ASN A 43 -9.02 9.08 25.37
C ASN A 43 -8.96 7.57 25.14
N ILE A 44 -9.88 6.82 25.74
CA ILE A 44 -9.98 5.36 25.53
C ILE A 44 -10.37 5.06 24.07
N ALA A 45 -11.36 5.80 23.53
CA ALA A 45 -11.80 5.64 22.15
C ALA A 45 -10.67 5.89 21.14
N MET A 46 -9.87 6.93 21.36
CA MET A 46 -8.72 7.24 20.50
C MET A 46 -7.62 6.17 20.56
N ASP A 47 -7.35 5.60 21.74
CA ASP A 47 -6.37 4.53 21.85
C ASP A 47 -6.87 3.23 21.22
N GLU A 48 -8.12 2.88 21.42
CA GLU A 48 -8.74 1.69 20.83
C GLU A 48 -8.81 1.79 19.29
N ALA A 49 -9.27 2.94 18.76
CA ALA A 49 -9.26 3.19 17.32
C ALA A 49 -7.86 3.07 16.71
N ARG A 50 -6.85 3.64 17.38
CA ARG A 50 -5.46 3.57 16.93
C ARG A 50 -4.97 2.12 16.84
N ARG A 51 -5.19 1.33 17.89
CA ARG A 51 -4.80 -0.09 17.92
C ARG A 51 -5.49 -0.89 16.82
N GLN A 52 -6.79 -0.70 16.65
CA GLN A 52 -7.55 -1.36 15.61
C GLN A 52 -7.03 -0.99 14.21
N ILE A 53 -6.88 0.31 13.91
CA ILE A 53 -6.45 0.80 12.60
C ILE A 53 -5.04 0.31 12.26
N ILE A 54 -4.11 0.29 13.24
CA ILE A 54 -2.75 -0.24 13.03
C ILE A 54 -2.80 -1.73 12.67
N VAL A 55 -3.60 -2.53 13.38
CA VAL A 55 -3.75 -3.95 13.07
C VAL A 55 -4.35 -4.13 11.67
N ASP A 56 -5.42 -3.43 11.36
CA ASP A 56 -6.13 -3.55 10.08
C ASP A 56 -5.23 -3.12 8.90
N SER A 57 -4.52 -2.00 9.04
CA SER A 57 -3.65 -1.46 7.99
C SER A 57 -2.40 -2.29 7.75
N LEU A 58 -1.82 -2.90 8.79
CA LEU A 58 -0.56 -3.63 8.68
C LEU A 58 -0.73 -5.15 8.54
N SER A 59 -1.92 -5.70 8.77
CA SER A 59 -2.19 -7.15 8.70
C SER A 59 -1.89 -7.75 7.31
N HIS A 60 -2.03 -6.97 6.25
CA HIS A 60 -1.70 -7.39 4.88
C HIS A 60 -0.19 -7.42 4.59
N TYR A 61 0.63 -6.81 5.44
CA TYR A 61 2.07 -6.65 5.26
C TYR A 61 2.90 -7.33 6.35
N SER A 62 2.27 -8.07 7.25
CA SER A 62 2.95 -8.73 8.37
C SER A 62 2.24 -9.99 8.81
N MET A 63 2.87 -10.76 9.69
CA MET A 63 2.24 -11.93 10.32
C MET A 63 1.17 -11.46 11.32
N PRO A 64 -0.14 -11.75 11.08
CA PRO A 64 -1.24 -11.14 11.84
C PRO A 64 -1.21 -11.43 13.34
N ASP A 65 -0.80 -12.62 13.75
CA ASP A 65 -0.78 -12.99 15.18
C ASP A 65 0.35 -12.30 15.92
N GLN A 66 1.53 -12.18 15.29
CA GLN A 66 2.67 -11.44 15.85
C GLN A 66 2.34 -9.95 15.94
N LEU A 67 1.70 -9.38 14.90
CA LEU A 67 1.26 -8.00 14.89
C LEU A 67 0.28 -7.69 16.02
N ARG A 68 -0.76 -8.53 16.21
CA ARG A 68 -1.75 -8.34 17.29
C ARG A 68 -1.09 -8.38 18.66
N ALA A 69 -0.16 -9.32 18.87
CA ALA A 69 0.59 -9.41 20.14
C ALA A 69 1.43 -8.14 20.36
N ALA A 70 2.19 -7.70 19.36
CA ALA A 70 3.01 -6.51 19.43
C ALA A 70 2.19 -5.24 19.71
N VAL A 71 1.05 -5.06 19.01
CA VAL A 71 0.15 -3.91 19.23
C VAL A 71 -0.47 -3.93 20.64
N LYS A 72 -0.82 -5.12 21.14
CA LYS A 72 -1.38 -5.28 22.50
C LYS A 72 -0.37 -4.85 23.57
N ASP A 73 0.90 -5.23 23.40
CA ASP A 73 1.95 -4.99 24.40
C ASP A 73 2.59 -3.59 24.28
N ALA A 74 2.38 -2.91 23.14
CA ALA A 74 2.92 -1.58 22.88
C ALA A 74 2.29 -0.49 23.76
N LYS A 75 3.12 0.49 24.16
CA LYS A 75 2.64 1.69 24.83
C LYS A 75 1.86 2.58 23.84
N SER A 76 0.83 3.27 24.35
CA SER A 76 0.03 4.20 23.51
C SER A 76 0.88 5.29 22.85
N SER A 77 1.95 5.75 23.51
CA SER A 77 2.89 6.72 22.94
C SER A 77 3.66 6.18 21.73
N GLU A 78 4.07 4.92 21.77
CA GLU A 78 4.76 4.27 20.63
C GLU A 78 3.84 4.18 19.42
N LEU A 79 2.60 3.75 19.65
CA LEU A 79 1.59 3.65 18.59
C LEU A 79 1.19 5.02 18.04
N THR A 80 1.19 6.07 18.89
CA THR A 80 0.91 7.44 18.44
C THR A 80 1.96 7.95 17.46
N ASN A 81 3.21 7.60 17.68
CA ASN A 81 4.32 8.00 16.79
C ASN A 81 4.22 7.39 15.38
N LEU A 82 3.43 6.34 15.20
CA LEU A 82 3.22 5.73 13.88
C LEU A 82 2.19 6.50 13.04
N ILE A 83 1.44 7.43 13.63
CA ILE A 83 0.34 8.13 12.97
C ILE A 83 0.88 9.41 12.31
N ALA A 84 0.78 9.50 11.00
CA ALA A 84 1.13 10.67 10.21
C ALA A 84 0.00 11.71 10.18
N ALA A 85 -1.26 11.25 10.11
CA ALA A 85 -2.44 12.11 10.09
C ALA A 85 -3.64 11.41 10.74
N SER A 86 -4.56 12.21 11.30
CA SER A 86 -5.83 11.69 11.82
C SER A 86 -6.97 12.66 11.52
N GLU A 87 -8.12 12.09 11.20
CA GLU A 87 -9.38 12.81 10.97
C GLU A 87 -10.47 12.20 11.85
N ILE A 88 -11.29 13.05 12.45
CA ILE A 88 -12.42 12.65 13.28
C ILE A 88 -13.69 13.19 12.62
N SER A 89 -14.65 12.31 12.39
CA SER A 89 -15.95 12.65 11.81
C SER A 89 -17.09 12.03 12.61
N GLY A 90 -18.29 12.63 12.51
CA GLY A 90 -19.47 12.12 13.20
C GLY A 90 -19.36 12.13 14.73
N GLU A 91 -18.53 13.02 15.29
CA GLU A 91 -18.30 13.10 16.73
C GLU A 91 -19.61 13.40 17.49
N ARG A 92 -19.88 12.59 18.50
CA ARG A 92 -21.00 12.79 19.44
C ARG A 92 -20.48 12.55 20.85
N GLN A 93 -20.88 13.44 21.76
CA GLN A 93 -20.42 13.43 23.14
C GLN A 93 -21.59 13.69 24.09
N SER A 94 -21.65 12.92 25.17
CA SER A 94 -22.48 13.17 26.34
C SER A 94 -21.57 13.31 27.57
N ASP A 95 -22.14 13.36 28.78
CA ASP A 95 -21.36 13.50 30.03
C ASP A 95 -20.40 12.35 30.25
N THR A 96 -20.75 11.14 29.77
CA THR A 96 -19.99 9.91 30.03
C THR A 96 -19.66 9.12 28.75
N THR A 97 -20.25 9.46 27.61
CA THR A 97 -20.10 8.70 26.39
C THR A 97 -19.46 9.54 25.29
N TYR A 98 -18.56 8.92 24.55
CA TYR A 98 -17.95 9.47 23.34
C TYR A 98 -18.10 8.50 22.18
N SER A 99 -18.56 8.97 21.01
CA SER A 99 -18.61 8.18 19.78
C SER A 99 -18.15 9.01 18.58
N ALA A 100 -17.42 8.38 17.67
CA ALA A 100 -16.91 8.99 16.45
C ALA A 100 -16.47 7.96 15.43
N ASN A 101 -16.32 8.39 14.17
CA ASN A 101 -15.55 7.69 13.16
C ASN A 101 -14.17 8.34 13.08
N ILE A 102 -13.13 7.55 13.30
CA ILE A 102 -11.75 8.02 13.36
C ILE A 102 -10.99 7.38 12.21
N THR A 103 -10.47 8.20 11.32
CA THR A 103 -9.58 7.78 10.23
C THR A 103 -8.16 8.16 10.59
N MET A 104 -7.22 7.24 10.43
CA MET A 104 -5.79 7.50 10.65
C MET A 104 -4.99 6.99 9.47
N THR A 105 -3.95 7.77 9.12
CA THR A 105 -2.92 7.40 8.15
C THR A 105 -1.62 7.16 8.89
N LEU A 106 -0.98 6.02 8.62
CA LEU A 106 0.29 5.65 9.23
C LEU A 106 1.46 6.16 8.38
N ASP A 107 2.52 6.59 9.05
CA ASP A 107 3.82 6.78 8.42
C ASP A 107 4.45 5.40 8.13
N ARG A 108 4.71 5.11 6.86
CA ARG A 108 5.22 3.81 6.42
C ARG A 108 6.62 3.52 6.96
N GLY A 109 7.49 4.51 6.94
CA GLY A 109 8.87 4.37 7.41
C GLY A 109 8.91 4.07 8.91
N LEU A 110 8.13 4.81 9.71
CA LEU A 110 8.02 4.60 11.16
C LEU A 110 7.33 3.26 11.46
N ALA A 111 6.26 2.90 10.74
CA ALA A 111 5.59 1.60 10.90
C ALA A 111 6.55 0.44 10.64
N ARG A 112 7.34 0.48 9.57
CA ARG A 112 8.33 -0.54 9.26
C ARG A 112 9.43 -0.62 10.32
N THR A 113 9.95 0.52 10.75
CA THR A 113 10.96 0.59 11.82
C THR A 113 10.43 -0.06 13.10
N TRP A 114 9.18 0.23 13.47
CA TRP A 114 8.54 -0.32 14.63
C TRP A 114 8.30 -1.84 14.50
N LEU A 115 7.79 -2.32 13.35
CA LEU A 115 7.61 -3.75 13.08
C LEU A 115 8.94 -4.52 13.23
N ASN A 116 10.03 -3.99 12.69
CA ASN A 116 11.36 -4.59 12.82
C ASN A 116 11.85 -4.59 14.27
N ALA A 117 11.66 -3.49 14.99
CA ALA A 117 12.08 -3.36 16.38
C ALA A 117 11.31 -4.31 17.33
N THR A 118 10.05 -4.60 17.02
CA THR A 118 9.21 -5.53 17.79
C THR A 118 9.35 -6.99 17.35
N GLY A 119 10.18 -7.27 16.32
CA GLY A 119 10.42 -8.62 15.82
C GLY A 119 9.25 -9.22 15.04
N VAL A 120 8.29 -8.39 14.60
CA VAL A 120 7.18 -8.82 13.75
C VAL A 120 7.69 -9.10 12.35
N GLN A 121 7.48 -10.32 11.86
CA GLN A 121 7.77 -10.65 10.47
C GLN A 121 6.90 -9.82 9.54
N ASN A 122 7.54 -9.04 8.65
CA ASN A 122 6.84 -8.16 7.75
C ASN A 122 7.50 -8.10 6.37
N TRP A 123 6.70 -7.74 5.38
CA TRP A 123 7.09 -7.50 3.99
C TRP A 123 6.59 -6.13 3.51
N LEU A 124 6.45 -5.17 4.44
CA LEU A 124 6.06 -3.81 4.11
C LEU A 124 7.11 -3.20 3.17
N PRO A 125 6.72 -2.73 1.97
CA PRO A 125 7.65 -2.17 1.00
C PRO A 125 8.41 -0.95 1.54
N ASP A 126 9.66 -0.79 1.12
CA ASP A 126 10.47 0.40 1.44
C ASP A 126 9.92 1.64 0.72
N ASP A 127 9.93 2.78 1.42
CA ASP A 127 9.67 4.08 0.80
C ASP A 127 10.79 4.53 -0.13
N THR A 128 11.98 3.91 -0.01
CA THR A 128 13.14 4.17 -0.88
C THR A 128 12.99 3.59 -2.27
N SER A 129 12.04 2.67 -2.49
CA SER A 129 11.62 2.35 -3.83
C SER A 129 10.78 3.51 -4.32
N GLY A 130 11.42 4.50 -4.96
CA GLY A 130 10.72 5.58 -5.64
C GLY A 130 9.52 5.03 -6.40
N ASP A 131 8.44 5.79 -6.48
CA ASP A 131 7.20 5.36 -7.12
C ASP A 131 7.52 4.52 -8.36
N LYS A 132 7.05 3.28 -8.33
CA LYS A 132 7.23 2.35 -9.45
C LYS A 132 5.87 2.09 -10.06
N PHE A 133 5.80 2.09 -11.39
CA PHE A 133 4.62 1.50 -12.00
C PHE A 133 4.85 0.04 -12.33
N VAL A 134 3.78 -0.70 -12.14
CA VAL A 134 3.71 -2.08 -12.61
C VAL A 134 3.05 -2.07 -13.98
N VAL A 135 3.78 -2.55 -14.98
CA VAL A 135 3.25 -2.77 -16.32
C VAL A 135 2.98 -4.26 -16.48
N VAL A 136 1.75 -4.60 -16.85
CA VAL A 136 1.37 -5.95 -17.24
C VAL A 136 1.18 -5.97 -18.75
N ALA A 137 2.08 -6.64 -19.45
CA ALA A 137 1.99 -6.84 -20.89
C ALA A 137 1.39 -8.22 -21.19
N TYR A 138 0.35 -8.26 -22.01
CA TYR A 138 -0.18 -9.50 -22.55
C TYR A 138 0.57 -9.82 -23.84
N VAL A 139 1.17 -10.99 -23.91
CA VAL A 139 2.10 -11.37 -24.97
C VAL A 139 1.75 -12.75 -25.51
N SER A 140 2.05 -12.96 -26.80
CA SER A 140 1.80 -14.24 -27.47
C SER A 140 2.89 -15.26 -27.21
N ASP A 141 4.15 -14.80 -27.16
CA ASP A 141 5.33 -15.58 -26.80
C ASP A 141 6.10 -14.87 -25.69
N PRO A 142 5.86 -15.23 -24.41
CA PRO A 142 6.46 -14.53 -23.27
C PRO A 142 7.98 -14.49 -23.28
N ILE A 143 8.65 -15.49 -23.85
CA ILE A 143 10.11 -15.57 -23.88
C ILE A 143 10.68 -14.67 -24.97
N ALA A 144 10.17 -14.79 -26.20
CA ALA A 144 10.64 -13.98 -27.32
C ALA A 144 10.31 -12.49 -27.08
N ASP A 145 9.10 -12.20 -26.60
CA ASP A 145 8.65 -10.84 -26.32
C ASP A 145 9.43 -10.21 -25.15
N TRP A 146 9.83 -11.02 -24.15
CA TRP A 146 10.71 -10.56 -23.07
C TRP A 146 12.11 -10.16 -23.60
N VAL A 147 12.69 -10.96 -24.49
CA VAL A 147 13.98 -10.64 -25.13
C VAL A 147 13.89 -9.32 -25.88
N GLY A 148 12.81 -9.13 -26.66
CA GLY A 148 12.55 -7.88 -27.38
C GLY A 148 12.41 -6.67 -26.45
N LEU A 149 11.69 -6.82 -25.34
CA LEU A 149 11.54 -5.78 -24.31
C LEU A 149 12.87 -5.41 -23.66
N GLN A 150 13.73 -6.39 -23.38
CA GLN A 150 15.08 -6.14 -22.84
C GLN A 150 15.96 -5.36 -23.82
N GLU A 151 15.84 -5.65 -25.12
CA GLU A 151 16.60 -4.94 -26.14
C GLU A 151 16.16 -3.47 -26.25
N ILE A 152 14.84 -3.21 -26.25
CA ILE A 152 14.28 -1.86 -26.22
C ILE A 152 14.73 -1.14 -24.95
N ALA A 153 14.62 -1.77 -23.79
CA ALA A 153 15.03 -1.18 -22.52
C ALA A 153 16.50 -0.80 -22.50
N ARG A 154 17.37 -1.64 -23.07
CA ARG A 154 18.80 -1.34 -23.16
C ARG A 154 19.06 -0.14 -24.06
N ASN A 155 18.35 -0.02 -25.18
CA ASN A 155 18.48 1.10 -26.11
C ASN A 155 18.01 2.41 -25.46
N GLU A 156 16.92 2.35 -24.69
CA GLU A 156 16.35 3.49 -23.99
C GLU A 156 16.99 3.73 -22.60
N LYS A 157 18.01 2.94 -22.24
CA LYS A 157 18.69 3.00 -20.92
C LYS A 157 17.73 2.88 -19.74
N LEU A 158 16.71 2.04 -19.88
CA LEU A 158 15.75 1.72 -18.83
C LEU A 158 16.22 0.48 -18.07
N ASP A 159 16.12 0.54 -16.74
CA ASP A 159 16.32 -0.62 -15.89
C ASP A 159 14.98 -1.33 -15.69
N LEU A 160 14.84 -2.52 -16.28
CA LEU A 160 13.65 -3.33 -16.17
C LEU A 160 13.82 -4.35 -15.06
N ALA A 161 13.14 -4.14 -13.94
CA ALA A 161 13.00 -5.18 -12.94
C ALA A 161 11.84 -6.10 -13.31
N THR A 162 12.16 -7.33 -13.72
CA THR A 162 11.13 -8.35 -13.99
C THR A 162 10.62 -8.91 -12.67
N LYS A 163 9.32 -8.81 -12.44
CA LYS A 163 8.68 -9.46 -11.30
C LYS A 163 8.41 -10.94 -11.57
N TYR A 164 7.73 -11.21 -12.66
CA TYR A 164 7.46 -12.58 -13.11
C TYR A 164 7.03 -12.63 -14.57
N ILE A 165 7.25 -13.77 -15.17
CA ILE A 165 6.75 -14.13 -16.49
C ILE A 165 5.80 -15.32 -16.29
N ASN A 166 4.57 -15.18 -16.76
CA ASN A 166 3.56 -16.22 -16.70
C ASN A 166 2.98 -16.44 -18.10
N ASN A 167 2.23 -17.52 -18.30
CA ASN A 167 1.61 -17.82 -19.61
C ASN A 167 0.81 -16.65 -20.13
N GLY A 168 1.30 -16.02 -21.22
CA GLY A 168 0.67 -14.90 -21.87
C GLY A 168 0.80 -13.55 -21.18
N GLN A 169 1.62 -13.43 -20.10
CA GLN A 169 1.82 -12.16 -19.39
C GLN A 169 3.28 -11.96 -18.99
N ILE A 170 3.76 -10.73 -19.14
CA ILE A 170 5.01 -10.25 -18.58
C ILE A 170 4.68 -9.10 -17.63
N THR A 171 5.11 -9.21 -16.37
CA THR A 171 4.96 -8.15 -15.36
C THR A 171 6.31 -7.52 -15.09
N ILE A 172 6.41 -6.21 -15.32
CA ILE A 172 7.62 -5.42 -15.13
C ILE A 172 7.35 -4.24 -14.20
N GLU A 173 8.35 -3.87 -13.41
CA GLU A 173 8.35 -2.63 -12.62
C GLU A 173 9.25 -1.59 -13.28
N LEU A 174 8.74 -0.39 -13.42
CA LEU A 174 9.48 0.75 -13.95
C LEU A 174 9.54 1.87 -12.89
N PRO A 175 10.72 2.49 -12.67
CA PRO A 175 10.84 3.62 -11.76
C PRO A 175 10.08 4.84 -12.32
N MET A 176 9.33 5.55 -11.45
CA MET A 176 8.57 6.74 -11.82
C MET A 176 9.45 7.96 -12.16
N ALA A 177 10.73 7.94 -11.84
CA ALA A 177 11.63 9.07 -11.94
C ALA A 177 11.91 9.59 -13.38
N ARG A 178 11.23 9.06 -14.38
CA ARG A 178 11.38 9.49 -15.80
C ARG A 178 10.05 9.80 -16.47
N ARG A 179 9.22 10.61 -15.83
CA ARG A 179 8.25 11.43 -16.55
C ARG A 179 8.97 12.68 -17.03
N GLY A 180 9.63 12.60 -18.18
CA GLY A 180 10.05 13.73 -18.97
C GLY A 180 9.11 13.84 -20.14
#